data_05473fa4c82e82ba4981ea08bd856531
#
_entry.id   05473fa4c82e82ba4981ea08bd856531
#
_cell.length_a   1.000
_cell.length_b   1.000
_cell.length_c   1.000
_cell.angle_alpha   90.00
_cell.angle_beta   90.00
_cell.angle_gamma   90.00
#
_symmetry.space_group_name_H-M   'P 1'
#
loop_
_entity.id
_entity.type
_entity.pdbx_description
1 polymer ?
#
loop_
_entity_poly.entity_id
_entity_poly.type
_entity_poly.pdbx_seq_one_letter_code
_entity_poly.pdbx_strand_id
1 'polypeptide(L)'
;NIEGNLPLNYKEEIVLWSNDLQSVAAAEMAIRRIYRFYDVRKVEPSEEMTSKVLDTLAPEFGVVQTMRSRTLAAKALFRRMTTEQMYLLDYLEEQEEAAIHGVAGTGKTVLAIQKAKNLAQTDRVLFLCFNRFLKTHLEETCPDSTNISFFTLDGLVGAFTGAFTRSPDERTDTISEFLMDWDEYELPFKHIVVDEGQ
;
A
#
# COMPACT_ATOMS: atom_id res chain seq x y z
N ASN A 1 19.31 -23.21 4.74
CA ASN A 1 20.04 -24.46 4.43
C ASN A 1 19.60 -24.90 3.05
N ILE A 2 20.44 -24.70 2.05
CA ILE A 2 20.29 -25.36 0.77
C ILE A 2 21.18 -26.60 0.87
N GLU A 3 20.62 -27.69 1.36
CA GLU A 3 21.15 -29.03 1.14
C GLU A 3 20.71 -29.43 -0.28
N GLY A 4 21.49 -29.06 -1.26
CA GLY A 4 21.21 -29.37 -2.65
C GLY A 4 22.53 -29.48 -3.41
N ASN A 5 22.62 -30.43 -4.29
CA ASN A 5 23.73 -30.53 -5.24
C ASN A 5 23.83 -29.23 -6.04
N LEU A 6 25.03 -28.68 -6.12
CA LEU A 6 25.32 -27.52 -6.97
C LEU A 6 24.85 -27.81 -8.41
N PRO A 7 24.26 -26.83 -9.11
CA PRO A 7 23.99 -26.97 -10.52
C PRO A 7 25.27 -27.36 -11.27
N LEU A 8 25.16 -28.23 -12.27
CA LEU A 8 26.24 -28.87 -13.01
C LEU A 8 27.34 -27.93 -13.59
N ASN A 9 27.09 -26.63 -13.59
CA ASN A 9 28.00 -25.61 -14.15
C ASN A 9 28.75 -24.77 -13.10
N TYR A 10 28.59 -25.05 -11.82
CA TYR A 10 29.29 -24.31 -10.77
C TYR A 10 30.44 -25.14 -10.19
N LYS A 11 31.59 -24.51 -10.05
CA LYS A 11 32.75 -25.12 -9.41
C LYS A 11 32.68 -24.84 -7.90
N GLU A 12 32.92 -25.85 -7.10
CA GLU A 12 32.80 -25.78 -5.64
C GLU A 12 33.71 -24.72 -5.04
N GLU A 13 34.86 -24.46 -5.65
CA GLU A 13 35.87 -23.51 -5.22
C GLU A 13 35.39 -22.06 -5.21
N ILE A 14 34.37 -21.71 -6.04
CA ILE A 14 33.84 -20.35 -6.16
C ILE A 14 32.54 -20.13 -5.39
N VAL A 15 32.08 -21.13 -4.65
CA VAL A 15 30.84 -21.04 -3.86
C VAL A 15 31.17 -20.72 -2.42
N LEU A 16 30.45 -19.75 -1.84
CA LEU A 16 30.49 -19.46 -0.42
C LEU A 16 29.41 -20.29 0.28
N TRP A 17 29.82 -21.13 1.18
CA TRP A 17 28.92 -21.95 1.97
C TRP A 17 28.59 -21.27 3.30
N SER A 18 27.51 -21.66 3.94
CA SER A 18 27.12 -21.10 5.27
C SER A 18 28.22 -21.23 6.31
N ASN A 19 29.03 -22.28 6.23
CA ASN A 19 30.19 -22.49 7.12
C ASN A 19 31.30 -21.46 6.87
N ASP A 20 31.46 -20.97 5.65
CA ASP A 20 32.44 -19.94 5.30
C ASP A 20 32.08 -18.58 5.91
N LEU A 21 30.81 -18.37 6.31
CA LEU A 21 30.30 -17.10 6.83
C LEU A 21 30.13 -17.09 8.36
N GLN A 22 30.57 -18.12 9.07
CA GLN A 22 30.41 -18.22 10.52
C GLN A 22 31.34 -17.28 11.31
N SER A 23 32.44 -16.84 10.71
CA SER A 23 33.37 -15.88 11.30
C SER A 23 34.05 -15.04 10.24
N VAL A 24 34.53 -13.85 10.63
CA VAL A 24 35.28 -12.96 9.72
C VAL A 24 36.50 -13.67 9.13
N ALA A 25 37.23 -14.45 9.94
CA ALA A 25 38.40 -15.20 9.48
C ALA A 25 38.01 -16.29 8.45
N ALA A 26 36.90 -16.99 8.64
CA ALA A 26 36.42 -18.00 7.71
C ALA A 26 35.99 -17.33 6.38
N ALA A 27 35.30 -16.23 6.46
CA ALA A 27 34.88 -15.47 5.28
C ALA A 27 36.09 -14.95 4.48
N GLU A 28 37.10 -14.44 5.16
CA GLU A 28 38.35 -13.98 4.50
C GLU A 28 39.07 -15.13 3.77
N MET A 29 39.16 -16.29 4.40
CA MET A 29 39.80 -17.47 3.80
C MET A 29 39.02 -17.95 2.57
N ALA A 30 37.68 -17.96 2.63
CA ALA A 30 36.81 -18.36 1.52
C ALA A 30 36.93 -17.39 0.36
N ILE A 31 36.94 -16.08 0.62
CA ILE A 31 37.16 -15.05 -0.40
C ILE A 31 38.55 -15.21 -1.05
N ARG A 32 39.62 -15.45 -0.25
CA ARG A 32 40.95 -15.69 -0.80
C ARG A 32 41.04 -16.96 -1.64
N ARG A 33 40.26 -18.00 -1.33
CA ARG A 33 40.09 -19.21 -2.15
C ARG A 33 39.55 -18.88 -3.54
N ILE A 34 38.50 -18.06 -3.60
CA ILE A 34 37.87 -17.62 -4.84
C ILE A 34 38.88 -16.79 -5.69
N TYR A 35 39.55 -15.83 -5.06
CA TYR A 35 40.56 -15.03 -5.76
C TYR A 35 41.68 -15.85 -6.35
N ARG A 36 42.17 -16.88 -5.66
CA ARG A 36 43.20 -17.83 -6.18
C ARG A 36 42.70 -18.63 -7.37
N PHE A 37 41.42 -19.02 -7.32
CA PHE A 37 40.82 -19.78 -8.44
C PHE A 37 40.81 -18.98 -9.74
N TYR A 38 40.57 -17.68 -9.67
CA TYR A 38 40.55 -16.83 -10.85
C TYR A 38 41.92 -16.26 -11.24
N ASP A 39 43.01 -16.60 -10.54
CA ASP A 39 44.37 -16.06 -10.75
C ASP A 39 44.37 -14.52 -10.94
N VAL A 40 43.62 -13.83 -10.11
CA VAL A 40 43.41 -12.38 -10.25
C VAL A 40 44.68 -11.66 -9.80
N ARG A 41 45.35 -11.02 -10.78
CA ARG A 41 46.47 -10.10 -10.49
C ARG A 41 45.94 -8.91 -9.70
N LYS A 42 46.70 -8.43 -8.71
CA LYS A 42 46.39 -7.19 -7.98
C LYS A 42 46.43 -6.01 -8.97
N VAL A 43 45.27 -5.62 -9.43
CA VAL A 43 45.04 -4.36 -10.15
C VAL A 43 44.36 -3.45 -9.16
N GLU A 44 44.94 -2.29 -8.84
CA GLU A 44 44.20 -1.27 -8.09
C GLU A 44 43.10 -0.71 -8.99
N PRO A 45 41.85 -0.95 -8.66
CA PRO A 45 40.74 -0.48 -9.50
C PRO A 45 40.67 1.05 -9.46
N SER A 46 40.41 1.68 -10.60
CA SER A 46 40.05 3.09 -10.64
C SER A 46 38.72 3.33 -9.90
N GLU A 47 38.49 4.57 -9.46
CA GLU A 47 37.22 4.93 -8.80
C GLU A 47 35.99 4.60 -9.66
N GLU A 48 36.08 4.82 -10.98
CA GLU A 48 35.03 4.47 -11.94
C GLU A 48 34.78 2.96 -12.01
N MET A 49 35.83 2.16 -11.95
CA MET A 49 35.73 0.69 -11.96
C MET A 49 35.14 0.18 -10.64
N THR A 50 35.54 0.79 -9.52
CA THR A 50 35.00 0.48 -8.21
C THR A 50 33.50 0.80 -8.15
N SER A 51 33.07 1.97 -8.64
CA SER A 51 31.66 2.36 -8.73
C SER A 51 30.86 1.36 -9.57
N LYS A 52 31.32 1.03 -10.77
CA LYS A 52 30.66 0.03 -11.63
C LYS A 52 30.54 -1.35 -10.98
N VAL A 53 31.55 -1.78 -10.27
CA VAL A 53 31.52 -3.07 -9.55
C VAL A 53 30.52 -3.01 -8.40
N LEU A 54 30.50 -1.93 -7.64
CA LEU A 54 29.53 -1.74 -6.54
C LEU A 54 28.10 -1.66 -7.09
N ASP A 55 27.84 -0.92 -8.16
CA ASP A 55 26.53 -0.84 -8.81
C ASP A 55 26.06 -2.19 -9.36
N THR A 56 26.99 -3.07 -9.72
CA THR A 56 26.67 -4.41 -10.23
C THR A 56 26.45 -5.42 -9.09
N LEU A 57 27.28 -5.36 -8.04
CA LEU A 57 27.22 -6.33 -6.92
C LEU A 57 26.20 -5.93 -5.84
N ALA A 58 25.98 -4.64 -5.64
CA ALA A 58 25.03 -4.10 -4.70
C ALA A 58 24.23 -2.95 -5.35
N PRO A 59 23.45 -3.27 -6.41
CA PRO A 59 22.65 -2.23 -7.06
C PRO A 59 21.71 -1.62 -6.03
N GLU A 60 21.68 -0.29 -5.95
CA GLU A 60 20.66 0.41 -5.20
C GLU A 60 19.33 0.20 -5.92
N PHE A 61 18.57 -0.75 -5.47
CA PHE A 61 17.21 -0.94 -5.95
C PHE A 61 16.22 -0.50 -4.89
N GLY A 62 15.37 0.43 -5.27
CA GLY A 62 14.19 0.74 -4.49
C GLY A 62 13.24 -0.47 -4.55
N VAL A 63 13.01 -1.13 -3.41
CA VAL A 63 11.98 -2.17 -3.34
C VAL A 63 10.62 -1.48 -3.51
N VAL A 64 10.15 -1.39 -4.73
CA VAL A 64 8.78 -1.01 -5.00
C VAL A 64 7.92 -2.19 -4.56
N GLN A 65 7.17 -2.01 -3.48
CA GLN A 65 6.22 -3.02 -3.03
C GLN A 65 5.30 -3.38 -4.20
N THR A 66 5.27 -4.65 -4.59
CA THR A 66 4.35 -5.12 -5.62
C THR A 66 2.91 -4.87 -5.15
N MET A 67 1.98 -4.66 -6.09
CA MET A 67 0.55 -4.48 -5.80
C MET A 67 0.04 -5.59 -4.85
N ARG A 68 0.50 -6.80 -5.05
CA ARG A 68 0.14 -7.96 -4.22
C ARG A 68 0.68 -7.85 -2.79
N SER A 69 1.90 -7.36 -2.58
CA SER A 69 2.46 -7.16 -1.24
C SER A 69 1.80 -5.97 -0.53
N ARG A 70 1.44 -4.91 -1.27
CA ARG A 70 0.64 -3.79 -0.74
C ARG A 70 -0.74 -4.26 -0.31
N THR A 71 -1.40 -5.10 -1.10
CA THR A 71 -2.71 -5.69 -0.78
C THR A 71 -2.64 -6.58 0.47
N LEU A 72 -1.59 -7.39 0.61
CA LEU A 72 -1.40 -8.23 1.80
C LEU A 72 -1.07 -7.42 3.06
N ALA A 73 -0.24 -6.38 2.92
CA ALA A 73 0.07 -5.47 4.02
C ALA A 73 -1.17 -4.66 4.45
N ALA A 74 -1.97 -4.17 3.49
CA ALA A 74 -3.23 -3.51 3.77
C ALA A 74 -4.22 -4.47 4.48
N LYS A 75 -4.38 -5.72 4.01
CA LYS A 75 -5.21 -6.73 4.68
C LYS A 75 -4.75 -7.01 6.11
N ALA A 76 -3.45 -7.01 6.37
CA ALA A 76 -2.92 -7.18 7.73
C ALA A 76 -3.19 -5.94 8.61
N LEU A 77 -3.14 -4.74 8.04
CA LEU A 77 -3.44 -3.49 8.72
C LEU A 77 -4.92 -3.42 9.12
N PHE A 78 -5.83 -3.82 8.24
CA PHE A 78 -7.27 -3.88 8.52
C PHE A 78 -7.65 -4.90 9.62
N ARG A 79 -6.77 -5.83 9.96
CA ARG A 79 -7.05 -6.87 10.97
C ARG A 79 -6.73 -6.48 12.41
N ARG A 80 -6.03 -5.38 12.63
CA ARG A 80 -5.58 -4.98 13.98
C ARG A 80 -5.91 -3.52 14.26
N MET A 81 -7.12 -3.27 14.69
CA MET A 81 -7.41 -2.03 15.39
C MET A 81 -6.70 -2.03 16.76
N THR A 82 -6.06 -0.93 17.09
CA THR A 82 -5.55 -0.72 18.45
C THR A 82 -6.69 -0.48 19.43
N THR A 83 -6.47 -0.70 20.70
CA THR A 83 -7.44 -0.41 21.74
C THR A 83 -7.88 1.06 21.70
N GLU A 84 -6.98 1.98 21.38
CA GLU A 84 -7.26 3.41 21.24
C GLU A 84 -8.22 3.71 20.09
N GLN A 85 -8.06 3.03 18.95
CA GLN A 85 -8.96 3.16 17.81
C GLN A 85 -10.35 2.62 18.13
N MET A 86 -10.45 1.58 18.96
CA MET A 86 -11.74 1.05 19.41
C MET A 86 -12.46 2.06 20.32
N TYR A 87 -11.77 2.66 21.28
CA TYR A 87 -12.36 3.72 22.11
C TYR A 87 -12.80 4.93 21.29
N LEU A 88 -12.06 5.27 20.25
CA LEU A 88 -12.46 6.36 19.36
C LEU A 88 -13.73 6.02 18.58
N LEU A 89 -13.90 4.78 18.14
CA LEU A 89 -15.14 4.33 17.48
C LEU A 89 -16.34 4.43 18.42
N ASP A 90 -16.19 3.97 19.67
CA ASP A 90 -17.24 4.06 20.67
C ASP A 90 -17.64 5.52 20.91
N TYR A 91 -16.66 6.42 21.02
CA TYR A 91 -16.92 7.87 21.14
C TYR A 91 -17.68 8.45 19.93
N LEU A 92 -17.31 7.99 18.71
CA LEU A 92 -17.94 8.44 17.48
C LEU A 92 -19.38 7.92 17.28
N GLU A 93 -19.83 6.93 18.05
CA GLU A 93 -21.20 6.44 17.97
C GLU A 93 -22.22 7.49 18.40
N GLU A 94 -21.84 8.34 19.35
CA GLU A 94 -22.70 9.41 19.91
C GLU A 94 -22.63 10.72 19.09
N GLN A 95 -21.75 10.80 18.07
CA GLN A 95 -21.56 12.02 17.30
C GLN A 95 -22.31 11.95 15.97
N GLU A 96 -23.13 12.96 15.69
CA GLU A 96 -23.80 13.13 14.38
C GLU A 96 -22.79 13.47 13.29
N GLU A 97 -21.81 14.33 13.61
CA GLU A 97 -20.73 14.74 12.71
C GLU A 97 -19.39 14.67 13.43
N ALA A 98 -18.37 14.15 12.76
CA ALA A 98 -17.03 14.09 13.30
C ALA A 98 -15.96 14.21 12.21
N ALA A 99 -14.91 14.97 12.50
CA ALA A 99 -13.71 15.05 11.65
C ALA A 99 -12.50 14.52 12.42
N ILE A 100 -11.80 13.56 11.83
CA ILE A 100 -10.64 12.92 12.44
C ILE A 100 -9.37 13.38 11.73
N HIS A 101 -8.54 14.10 12.45
CA HIS A 101 -7.23 14.52 11.97
C HIS A 101 -6.12 13.62 12.51
N GLY A 102 -5.13 13.34 11.72
CA GLY A 102 -4.00 12.53 12.15
C GLY A 102 -2.94 12.39 11.07
N VAL A 103 -1.73 12.05 11.49
CA VAL A 103 -0.57 11.86 10.60
C VAL A 103 -0.82 10.68 9.64
N ALA A 104 -0.13 10.68 8.50
CA ALA A 104 -0.18 9.55 7.57
C ALA A 104 0.24 8.25 8.26
N GLY A 105 -0.47 7.16 8.00
CA GLY A 105 -0.18 5.84 8.59
C GLY A 105 -0.78 5.57 9.96
N THR A 106 -1.53 6.49 10.56
CA THR A 106 -2.20 6.29 11.87
C THR A 106 -3.46 5.43 11.81
N GLY A 107 -3.86 4.97 10.62
CA GLY A 107 -5.00 4.07 10.45
C GLY A 107 -6.35 4.78 10.29
N LYS A 108 -6.38 6.06 9.86
CA LYS A 108 -7.64 6.79 9.60
C LYS A 108 -8.59 6.04 8.67
N THR A 109 -8.08 5.52 7.55
CA THR A 109 -8.86 4.72 6.60
C THR A 109 -9.43 3.46 7.24
N VAL A 110 -8.67 2.79 8.13
CA VAL A 110 -9.14 1.60 8.86
C VAL A 110 -10.30 1.97 9.78
N LEU A 111 -10.16 3.09 10.48
CA LEU A 111 -11.19 3.62 11.37
C LEU A 111 -12.45 4.00 10.58
N ALA A 112 -12.29 4.72 9.46
CA ALA A 112 -13.39 5.12 8.58
C ALA A 112 -14.18 3.91 8.07
N ILE A 113 -13.49 2.85 7.63
CA ILE A 113 -14.14 1.62 7.16
C ILE A 113 -14.85 0.90 8.29
N GLN A 114 -14.25 0.83 9.48
CA GLN A 114 -14.92 0.17 10.61
C GLN A 114 -16.17 0.95 11.04
N LYS A 115 -16.11 2.29 11.08
CA LYS A 115 -17.28 3.13 11.33
C LYS A 115 -18.36 2.91 10.26
N ALA A 116 -17.98 2.88 8.99
CA ALA A 116 -18.92 2.59 7.90
C ALA A 116 -19.58 1.22 8.05
N LYS A 117 -18.81 0.19 8.46
CA LYS A 117 -19.37 -1.15 8.74
C LYS A 117 -20.33 -1.18 9.91
N ASN A 118 -20.06 -0.42 10.96
CA ASN A 118 -20.97 -0.31 12.10
C ASN A 118 -22.28 0.37 11.67
N LEU A 119 -22.21 1.48 10.96
CA LEU A 119 -23.38 2.19 10.43
C LEU A 119 -24.18 1.34 9.41
N ALA A 120 -23.50 0.55 8.61
CA ALA A 120 -24.10 -0.30 7.60
C ALA A 120 -24.91 -1.47 8.16
N GLN A 121 -24.84 -1.73 9.46
CA GLN A 121 -25.68 -2.74 10.11
C GLN A 121 -27.16 -2.34 10.11
N THR A 122 -27.46 -1.05 10.13
CA THR A 122 -28.82 -0.52 10.21
C THR A 122 -29.23 0.25 8.96
N ASP A 123 -28.31 0.97 8.34
CA ASP A 123 -28.63 1.98 7.33
C ASP A 123 -27.70 1.87 6.11
N ARG A 124 -28.06 2.53 5.00
CA ARG A 124 -27.19 2.64 3.85
C ARG A 124 -26.13 3.72 4.06
N VAL A 125 -24.90 3.39 3.73
CA VAL A 125 -23.72 4.24 3.92
C VAL A 125 -23.08 4.54 2.57
N LEU A 126 -22.84 5.82 2.31
CA LEU A 126 -21.96 6.27 1.24
C LEU A 126 -20.54 6.39 1.78
N PHE A 127 -19.61 5.69 1.15
CA PHE A 127 -18.19 5.82 1.45
C PHE A 127 -17.47 6.50 0.27
N LEU A 128 -17.00 7.73 0.50
CA LEU A 128 -16.25 8.50 -0.50
C LEU A 128 -14.76 8.22 -0.38
N CYS A 129 -14.19 7.72 -1.46
CA CYS A 129 -12.77 7.45 -1.61
C CYS A 129 -12.08 8.56 -2.39
N PHE A 130 -10.89 8.96 -1.97
CA PHE A 130 -10.09 9.94 -2.70
C PHE A 130 -9.77 9.50 -4.13
N ASN A 131 -9.49 8.21 -4.36
CA ASN A 131 -9.11 7.73 -5.68
C ASN A 131 -9.75 6.37 -6.03
N ARG A 132 -9.76 6.08 -7.33
CA ARG A 132 -10.34 4.83 -7.87
C ARG A 132 -9.64 3.58 -7.36
N PHE A 133 -8.34 3.67 -7.10
CA PHE A 133 -7.56 2.53 -6.63
C PHE A 133 -8.01 2.09 -5.24
N LEU A 134 -8.16 3.04 -4.32
CA LEU A 134 -8.70 2.76 -2.99
C LEU A 134 -10.12 2.21 -3.06
N LYS A 135 -10.99 2.84 -3.88
CA LYS A 135 -12.34 2.35 -4.12
C LYS A 135 -12.36 0.87 -4.50
N THR A 136 -11.66 0.51 -5.58
CA THR A 136 -11.61 -0.88 -6.06
C THR A 136 -11.06 -1.83 -4.99
N HIS A 137 -10.01 -1.41 -4.28
CA HIS A 137 -9.45 -2.20 -3.20
C HIS A 137 -10.45 -2.45 -2.06
N LEU A 138 -11.26 -1.46 -1.71
CA LEU A 138 -12.28 -1.59 -0.66
C LEU A 138 -13.43 -2.49 -1.11
N GLU A 139 -13.89 -2.36 -2.34
CA GLU A 139 -14.90 -3.24 -2.95
C GLU A 139 -14.46 -4.71 -2.90
N GLU A 140 -13.19 -4.99 -3.24
CA GLU A 140 -12.63 -6.34 -3.19
C GLU A 140 -12.41 -6.86 -1.76
N THR A 141 -12.11 -5.97 -0.82
CA THR A 141 -11.75 -6.37 0.56
C THR A 141 -12.95 -6.46 1.48
N CYS A 142 -14.05 -5.78 1.12
CA CYS A 142 -15.29 -5.74 1.91
C CYS A 142 -16.49 -6.31 1.12
N PRO A 143 -16.44 -7.53 0.59
CA PRO A 143 -17.51 -8.10 -0.25
C PRO A 143 -18.84 -8.26 0.51
N ASP A 144 -18.80 -8.44 1.82
CA ASP A 144 -19.99 -8.66 2.66
C ASP A 144 -20.72 -7.37 3.04
N SER A 145 -20.25 -6.21 2.57
CA SER A 145 -20.78 -4.90 2.95
C SER A 145 -21.88 -4.43 1.98
N THR A 146 -23.00 -5.15 1.93
CA THR A 146 -24.12 -4.89 1.00
C THR A 146 -24.74 -3.49 1.17
N ASN A 147 -24.64 -2.90 2.37
CA ASN A 147 -25.19 -1.58 2.67
C ASN A 147 -24.16 -0.45 2.54
N ILE A 148 -22.90 -0.74 2.15
CA ILE A 148 -21.89 0.29 1.90
C ILE A 148 -21.70 0.44 0.39
N SER A 149 -21.84 1.65 -0.10
CA SER A 149 -21.55 1.99 -1.50
C SER A 149 -20.27 2.82 -1.56
N PHE A 150 -19.27 2.30 -2.26
CA PHE A 150 -17.98 2.97 -2.43
C PHE A 150 -17.97 3.79 -3.70
N PHE A 151 -17.70 5.09 -3.60
CA PHE A 151 -17.59 6.01 -4.71
C PHE A 151 -16.33 6.86 -4.60
N THR A 152 -15.80 7.31 -5.72
CA THR A 152 -15.01 8.53 -5.78
C THR A 152 -15.98 9.69 -6.00
N LEU A 153 -15.59 10.92 -5.66
CA LEU A 153 -16.47 12.08 -5.86
C LEU A 153 -16.94 12.20 -7.31
N ASP A 154 -16.03 12.05 -8.27
CA ASP A 154 -16.41 12.03 -9.70
C ASP A 154 -17.35 10.89 -10.07
N GLY A 155 -17.10 9.71 -9.50
CA GLY A 155 -17.94 8.55 -9.76
C GLY A 155 -19.35 8.73 -9.19
N LEU A 156 -19.48 9.40 -8.05
CA LEU A 156 -20.77 9.76 -7.46
C LEU A 156 -21.51 10.75 -8.34
N VAL A 157 -20.84 11.87 -8.68
CA VAL A 157 -21.43 12.90 -9.56
C VAL A 157 -21.90 12.28 -10.87
N GLY A 158 -21.04 11.51 -11.54
CA GLY A 158 -21.40 10.84 -12.79
C GLY A 158 -22.58 9.86 -12.66
N ALA A 159 -22.69 9.17 -11.53
CA ALA A 159 -23.78 8.22 -11.31
C ALA A 159 -25.14 8.90 -11.11
N PHE A 160 -25.19 10.08 -10.49
CA PHE A 160 -26.44 10.78 -10.19
C PHE A 160 -26.80 11.86 -11.19
N THR A 161 -25.83 12.52 -11.82
CA THR A 161 -26.10 13.54 -12.85
C THR A 161 -26.09 12.97 -14.27
N GLY A 162 -25.51 11.81 -14.50
CA GLY A 162 -25.26 11.27 -15.84
C GLY A 162 -24.13 12.01 -16.59
N ALA A 163 -23.51 13.01 -15.99
CA ALA A 163 -22.47 13.82 -16.60
C ALA A 163 -21.10 13.17 -16.47
N PHE A 164 -20.47 12.84 -17.59
CA PHE A 164 -19.10 12.38 -17.67
C PHE A 164 -18.26 13.44 -18.38
N THR A 165 -17.69 14.36 -17.62
CA THR A 165 -16.86 15.42 -18.16
C THR A 165 -15.44 14.94 -18.44
N ARG A 166 -14.86 15.41 -19.55
CA ARG A 166 -13.49 15.08 -19.98
C ARG A 166 -12.47 16.17 -19.66
N SER A 167 -12.94 17.41 -19.52
CA SER A 167 -12.12 18.58 -19.20
C SER A 167 -12.00 18.76 -17.68
N PRO A 168 -10.81 19.10 -17.13
CA PRO A 168 -10.63 19.37 -15.70
C PRO A 168 -11.50 20.53 -15.19
N ASP A 169 -11.68 21.58 -16.00
CA ASP A 169 -12.46 22.76 -15.61
C ASP A 169 -13.95 22.44 -15.52
N GLU A 170 -14.52 21.82 -16.58
CA GLU A 170 -15.91 21.34 -16.58
C GLU A 170 -16.20 20.39 -15.44
N ARG A 171 -15.21 19.55 -15.08
CA ARG A 171 -15.32 18.62 -13.95
C ARG A 171 -15.50 19.34 -12.63
N THR A 172 -14.72 20.39 -12.40
CA THR A 172 -14.81 21.19 -11.17
C THR A 172 -16.15 21.89 -11.08
N ASP A 173 -16.64 22.45 -12.19
CA ASP A 173 -17.93 23.12 -12.26
C ASP A 173 -19.08 22.12 -11.98
N THR A 174 -19.08 20.96 -12.65
CA THR A 174 -20.10 19.92 -12.44
C THR A 174 -20.13 19.40 -11.01
N ILE A 175 -18.96 19.21 -10.38
CA ILE A 175 -18.88 18.82 -8.96
C ILE A 175 -19.44 19.91 -8.07
N SER A 176 -19.11 21.17 -8.35
CA SER A 176 -19.58 22.31 -7.55
C SER A 176 -21.10 22.47 -7.66
N GLU A 177 -21.67 22.37 -8.84
CA GLU A 177 -23.12 22.36 -9.08
C GLU A 177 -23.79 21.21 -8.32
N PHE A 178 -23.29 19.99 -8.45
CA PHE A 178 -23.82 18.83 -7.73
C PHE A 178 -23.80 19.01 -6.20
N LEU A 179 -22.74 19.62 -5.66
CA LEU A 179 -22.62 19.87 -4.23
C LEU A 179 -23.52 21.02 -3.77
N MET A 180 -23.82 22.00 -4.61
CA MET A 180 -24.75 23.08 -4.29
C MET A 180 -26.20 22.60 -4.30
N ASP A 181 -26.51 21.71 -5.22
CA ASP A 181 -27.87 21.18 -5.39
C ASP A 181 -28.03 19.79 -4.73
N TRP A 182 -27.18 19.48 -3.75
CA TRP A 182 -27.13 18.18 -3.07
C TRP A 182 -28.51 17.73 -2.54
N ASP A 183 -29.27 18.65 -2.00
CA ASP A 183 -30.59 18.39 -1.42
C ASP A 183 -31.66 18.05 -2.49
N GLU A 184 -31.44 18.39 -3.74
CA GLU A 184 -32.34 18.06 -4.85
C GLU A 184 -32.19 16.59 -5.30
N TYR A 185 -31.06 15.95 -4.96
CA TYR A 185 -30.81 14.54 -5.27
C TYR A 185 -31.33 13.65 -4.14
N GLU A 186 -32.30 12.80 -4.45
CA GLU A 186 -32.75 11.75 -3.52
C GLU A 186 -31.68 10.66 -3.37
N LEU A 187 -30.63 10.96 -2.62
CA LEU A 187 -29.55 9.99 -2.37
C LEU A 187 -30.04 8.93 -1.40
N PRO A 188 -29.85 7.63 -1.71
CA PRO A 188 -30.37 6.55 -0.89
C PRO A 188 -29.50 6.25 0.33
N PHE A 189 -28.71 7.21 0.78
CA PHE A 189 -27.75 7.06 1.86
C PHE A 189 -28.16 7.89 3.07
N LYS A 190 -28.12 7.30 4.25
CA LYS A 190 -28.39 7.98 5.51
C LYS A 190 -27.11 8.53 6.15
N HIS A 191 -25.99 7.87 5.87
CA HIS A 191 -24.69 8.24 6.41
C HIS A 191 -23.66 8.42 5.29
N ILE A 192 -22.75 9.36 5.51
CA ILE A 192 -21.63 9.63 4.61
C ILE A 192 -20.34 9.52 5.41
N VAL A 193 -19.41 8.73 4.88
CA VAL A 193 -18.04 8.61 5.41
C VAL A 193 -17.09 9.06 4.32
N VAL A 194 -16.24 10.02 4.61
CA VAL A 194 -15.26 10.57 3.65
C VAL A 194 -13.85 10.22 4.12
N ASP A 195 -13.10 9.51 3.30
CA ASP A 195 -11.68 9.23 3.53
C ASP A 195 -10.82 10.19 2.69
N GLU A 196 -9.79 10.80 3.30
CA GLU A 196 -8.95 11.84 2.70
C GLU A 196 -9.75 13.09 2.26
N GLY A 197 -10.62 13.59 3.11
CA GLY A 197 -11.50 14.74 2.84
C GLY A 197 -10.83 16.12 2.91
N GLN A 198 -9.52 16.22 2.66
CA GLN A 198 -8.77 17.49 2.72
C GLN A 198 -8.56 18.10 1.33
#